data_da91382098b1461b70c799b8d10aaa72
#
_entry.id   da91382098b1461b70c799b8d10aaa72
#
_cell.length_a   1.000
_cell.length_b   1.000
_cell.length_c   1.000
_cell.angle_alpha   90.00
_cell.angle_beta   90.00
_cell.angle_gamma   90.00
#
_symmetry.space_group_name_H-M   'P 1'
#
loop_
_entity.id
_entity.type
_entity.pdbx_description
1 polymer ?
#
loop_
_entity_poly.entity_id
_entity_poly.type
_entity_poly.pdbx_seq_one_letter_code
_entity_poly.pdbx_strand_id
1 'polypeptide(L)' 'MAFQIKSDRKETETKSIRFPLELTERIEEAIKSKDVSFSSFVIQACEYALENMDK' A
#
# COMPACT_ATOMS: atom_id res chain seq x y z
N MET A 1 -16.33 23.81 3.29
CA MET A 1 -16.04 23.47 3.27
C MET A 1 -15.57 22.66 3.29
N ALA A 2 -15.83 22.31 3.41
CA ALA A 2 -15.41 21.62 3.47
C ALA A 2 -14.66 21.20 3.49
N PHE A 3 -14.69 21.33 3.57
CA PHE A 3 -14.13 20.81 3.42
C PHE A 3 -13.14 20.54 3.53
N GLN A 4 -12.58 20.72 3.82
CA GLN A 4 -11.88 20.45 4.00
C GLN A 4 -11.32 19.42 4.16
N ILE A 5 -11.71 19.02 4.43
CA ILE A 5 -11.42 17.80 4.53
C ILE A 5 -10.38 17.39 3.75
N LYS A 6 -10.32 17.77 2.63
CA LYS A 6 -9.37 17.40 1.83
C LYS A 6 -8.08 17.69 2.36
N SER A 7 -7.91 18.58 3.08
CA SER A 7 -6.61 18.88 3.52
C SER A 7 -6.05 17.77 4.36
N ASP A 8 -6.90 16.95 4.90
CA ASP A 8 -6.38 15.89 5.66
C ASP A 8 -6.06 14.74 4.85
N ARG A 9 -6.44 14.72 3.58
CA ARG A 9 -6.18 13.62 2.81
C ARG A 9 -4.93 13.76 2.13
N LYS A 10 -4.20 12.73 1.93
CA LYS A 10 -3.03 12.75 1.17
C LYS A 10 -3.39 12.75 -0.23
N GLU A 11 -2.70 13.46 -1.02
CA GLU A 11 -2.89 13.38 -2.43
C GLU A 11 -2.31 12.11 -2.92
N THR A 12 -2.90 11.46 -3.86
CA THR A 12 -2.38 10.22 -4.37
C THR A 12 -2.01 10.38 -5.82
N GLU A 13 -1.15 9.52 -6.27
CA GLU A 13 -0.65 9.54 -7.62
C GLU A 13 -0.62 8.12 -8.11
N THR A 14 -0.99 7.89 -9.33
CA THR A 14 -1.00 6.54 -9.87
C THR A 14 0.37 6.18 -10.38
N LYS A 15 0.87 5.05 -9.95
CA LYS A 15 2.14 4.56 -10.41
C LYS A 15 1.98 3.12 -10.82
N SER A 16 2.67 2.74 -11.88
CA SER A 16 2.60 1.37 -12.34
C SER A 16 3.86 0.65 -11.94
N ILE A 17 3.70 -0.49 -11.35
CA ILE A 17 4.82 -1.29 -10.92
C ILE A 17 4.62 -2.71 -11.37
N ARG A 18 5.68 -3.34 -11.88
CA ARG A 18 5.59 -4.70 -12.25
C ARG A 18 5.97 -5.52 -11.10
N PHE A 19 5.17 -6.45 -10.69
CA PHE A 19 5.46 -7.36 -9.59
C PHE A 19 5.83 -8.71 -10.13
N PRO A 20 6.85 -9.34 -9.62
CA PRO A 20 7.11 -10.72 -9.99
C PRO A 20 5.88 -11.54 -9.64
N LEU A 21 5.55 -12.46 -10.50
CA LEU A 21 4.36 -13.25 -10.29
C LEU A 21 4.40 -13.98 -8.95
N GLU A 22 5.53 -14.50 -8.61
CA GLU A 22 5.67 -15.23 -7.37
C GLU A 22 5.38 -14.33 -6.17
N LEU A 23 5.84 -13.09 -6.22
CA LEU A 23 5.61 -12.17 -5.12
C LEU A 23 4.13 -11.84 -5.00
N THR A 24 3.48 -11.62 -6.13
CA THR A 24 2.06 -11.32 -6.14
C THR A 24 1.29 -12.46 -5.48
N GLU A 25 1.64 -13.68 -5.80
CA GLU A 25 0.95 -14.82 -5.23
C GLU A 25 1.15 -14.90 -3.74
N ARG A 26 2.34 -14.58 -3.29
CA ARG A 26 2.63 -14.64 -1.86
C ARG A 26 1.84 -13.58 -1.11
N ILE A 27 1.70 -12.41 -1.70
CA ILE A 27 0.94 -11.36 -1.06
C ILE A 27 -0.51 -11.74 -0.98
N GLU A 28 -1.05 -12.27 -2.07
CA GLU A 28 -2.45 -12.63 -2.08
C GLU A 28 -2.73 -13.72 -1.08
N GLU A 29 -1.79 -14.64 -0.93
CA GLU A 29 -1.98 -15.70 0.03
C GLU A 29 -1.95 -15.12 1.44
N ALA A 30 -1.08 -14.17 1.68
CA ALA A 30 -0.93 -13.62 3.01
C ALA A 30 -2.15 -12.84 3.45
N ILE A 31 -2.81 -12.15 2.52
CA ILE A 31 -3.94 -11.34 2.92
C ILE A 31 -5.29 -12.00 2.70
N LYS A 32 -5.29 -13.21 2.13
CA LYS A 32 -6.53 -13.81 1.79
C LYS A 32 -7.46 -14.02 2.97
N SER A 33 -6.97 -14.29 4.12
CA SER A 33 -7.82 -14.46 5.26
C SER A 33 -7.93 -13.21 6.08
N LYS A 34 -7.41 -12.09 5.61
CA LYS A 34 -7.49 -10.86 6.33
C LYS A 34 -8.37 -9.90 5.61
N ASP A 35 -8.79 -8.89 6.28
CA ASP A 35 -9.71 -7.96 5.70
C ASP A 35 -8.93 -6.81 5.11
N VAL A 36 -8.01 -7.07 4.25
CA VAL A 36 -7.11 -6.09 3.69
C VAL A 36 -7.05 -6.25 2.20
N SER A 37 -7.10 -5.16 1.46
CA SER A 37 -6.99 -5.25 0.03
C SER A 37 -5.52 -5.29 -0.38
N PHE A 38 -5.26 -5.68 -1.61
CA PHE A 38 -3.91 -5.74 -2.12
C PHE A 38 -3.27 -4.35 -2.05
N SER A 39 -3.99 -3.32 -2.50
CA SER A 39 -3.44 -1.98 -2.47
C SER A 39 -3.10 -1.53 -1.07
N SER A 40 -3.97 -1.82 -0.15
CA SER A 40 -3.74 -1.42 1.22
C SER A 40 -2.51 -2.11 1.80
N PHE A 41 -2.36 -3.38 1.50
CA PHE A 41 -1.21 -4.12 1.97
C PHE A 41 0.07 -3.51 1.41
N VAL A 42 0.06 -3.21 0.11
CA VAL A 42 1.25 -2.69 -0.53
C VAL A 42 1.64 -1.33 0.05
N ILE A 43 0.66 -0.48 0.28
CA ILE A 43 0.94 0.82 0.83
C ILE A 43 1.53 0.70 2.23
N GLN A 44 0.97 -0.16 3.04
CA GLN A 44 1.49 -0.34 4.38
C GLN A 44 2.89 -0.92 4.35
N ALA A 45 3.14 -1.84 3.44
CA ALA A 45 4.45 -2.43 3.33
C ALA A 45 5.49 -1.39 2.91
N CYS A 46 5.09 -0.49 2.03
CA CYS A 46 5.99 0.56 1.61
C CYS A 46 6.32 1.50 2.75
N GLU A 47 5.32 1.82 3.54
CA GLU A 47 5.55 2.70 4.67
C GLU A 47 6.47 2.04 5.68
N TYR A 48 6.28 0.76 5.89
CA TYR A 48 7.11 0.03 6.81
C TYR A 48 8.56 0.01 6.30
N ALA A 49 8.73 -0.21 5.01
CA ALA A 49 10.06 -0.26 4.44
C ALA A 49 10.76 1.08 4.57
N LEU A 50 10.02 2.16 4.35
CA LEU A 50 10.63 3.47 4.45
C LEU A 50 11.08 3.77 5.87
N GLU A 51 10.31 3.33 6.83
CA GLU A 51 10.69 3.59 8.20
C GLU A 51 11.86 2.77 8.64
N ASN A 52 12.09 1.66 7.97
CA ASN A 52 13.18 0.79 8.36
C ASN A 52 14.37 0.84 7.43
N MET A 53 14.43 1.82 6.55
CA MET A 53 15.52 1.91 5.66
C MET A 53 16.69 2.47 6.36
N ASP A 54 17.69 2.06 5.94
CA ASP A 54 18.84 2.58 6.32
C ASP A 54 19.05 2.90 7.61
N LYS A 55 18.66 2.56 8.22
CA LYS A 55 18.96 2.81 9.37
C LYS A 55 20.10 2.30 9.61
#